data_ad1b715629440f08930d7f5b40a51155
#
_entry.id   ad1b715629440f08930d7f5b40a51155
#
_cell.length_a   1.000
_cell.length_b   1.000
_cell.length_c   1.000
_cell.angle_alpha   90.00
_cell.angle_beta   90.00
_cell.angle_gamma   90.00
#
_symmetry.space_group_name_H-M   'P 1'
#
loop_
_entity.id
_entity.type
_entity.pdbx_description
1 polymer ?
#
loop_
_entity_poly.entity_id
_entity_poly.type
_entity_poly.pdbx_seq_one_letter_code
_entity_poly.pdbx_strand_id
1 'polypeptide(L)'
;MKKAKILVVGSFMMDLIASAPRVPNLGETVIGTSFQTAPGGKGANQALQCARLGADVTMVGCVGADAFGQEMCQALKDAGVDVSHVRISEKSSSGVGHIQLEVKETGVQNRILVVPGSNYDLMPEDLEWLKGKIREYDLLMLQLELRMDTITTAARIAHEAGVPVMLNPAPAAALSDELLSCLTYVSP
;
A
#
# COMPACT_ATOMS: atom_id res chain seq x y z
N MET A 1 0.09 15.43 24.87
CA MET A 1 0.14 13.96 24.77
C MET A 1 1.26 13.61 23.80
N LYS A 2 2.02 12.55 24.06
CA LYS A 2 3.02 12.01 23.09
C LYS A 2 2.27 11.51 21.86
N LYS A 3 2.73 11.88 20.66
CA LYS A 3 2.16 11.35 19.41
C LYS A 3 2.50 9.86 19.30
N ALA A 4 1.56 9.05 18.82
CA ALA A 4 1.84 7.66 18.49
C ALA A 4 2.79 7.61 17.29
N LYS A 5 3.82 6.78 17.37
CA LYS A 5 4.74 6.50 16.27
C LYS A 5 4.30 5.23 15.54
N ILE A 6 3.90 5.37 14.29
CA ILE A 6 3.37 4.27 13.50
C ILE A 6 4.31 3.97 12.33
N LEU A 7 4.70 2.71 12.20
CA LEU A 7 5.38 2.20 11.03
C LEU A 7 4.36 1.53 10.11
N VAL A 8 4.35 1.92 8.84
CA VAL A 8 3.56 1.24 7.81
C VAL A 8 4.53 0.59 6.82
N VAL A 9 4.51 -0.74 6.72
CA VAL A 9 5.18 -1.46 5.64
C VAL A 9 4.10 -1.89 4.66
N GLY A 10 4.10 -1.29 3.46
CA GLY A 10 2.97 -1.45 2.56
C GLY A 10 3.16 -0.89 1.16
N SER A 11 2.08 -1.00 0.41
CA SER A 11 2.00 -0.72 -1.02
C SER A 11 1.82 0.75 -1.36
N PHE A 12 2.27 1.07 -2.57
CA PHE A 12 1.94 2.27 -3.33
C PHE A 12 1.27 1.86 -4.63
N MET A 13 0.13 2.44 -4.96
CA MET A 13 -0.59 2.22 -6.21
C MET A 13 -1.03 3.55 -6.80
N MET A 14 -0.81 3.74 -8.10
CA MET A 14 -1.48 4.83 -8.83
C MET A 14 -2.77 4.29 -9.42
N ASP A 15 -3.90 4.80 -8.96
CA ASP A 15 -5.20 4.44 -9.49
C ASP A 15 -5.47 5.22 -10.79
N LEU A 16 -5.62 4.49 -11.90
CA LEU A 16 -5.99 5.01 -13.22
C LEU A 16 -7.48 4.75 -13.41
N ILE A 17 -8.29 5.78 -13.25
CA ILE A 17 -9.74 5.66 -13.17
C ILE A 17 -10.38 6.18 -14.46
N ALA A 18 -10.92 5.26 -15.27
CA ALA A 18 -11.65 5.59 -16.49
C ALA A 18 -13.15 5.30 -16.30
N SER A 19 -14.00 6.27 -16.60
CA SER A 19 -15.46 6.12 -16.52
C SER A 19 -16.07 6.00 -17.91
N ALA A 20 -17.10 5.15 -18.05
CA ALA A 20 -17.88 4.97 -19.26
C ALA A 20 -19.33 4.56 -18.94
N PRO A 21 -20.29 4.75 -19.89
CA PRO A 21 -21.66 4.24 -19.70
C PRO A 21 -21.76 2.71 -19.58
N ARG A 22 -20.77 2.03 -20.16
CA ARG A 22 -20.56 0.58 -20.04
C ARG A 22 -19.10 0.23 -20.26
N VAL A 23 -18.66 -0.92 -19.79
CA VAL A 23 -17.35 -1.46 -20.12
C VAL A 23 -17.37 -2.16 -21.48
N PRO A 24 -16.25 -2.18 -22.21
CA PRO A 24 -16.15 -2.85 -23.51
C PRO A 24 -16.25 -4.38 -23.35
N ASN A 25 -16.91 -5.04 -24.32
CA ASN A 25 -16.81 -6.47 -24.53
C ASN A 25 -15.49 -6.85 -25.17
N LEU A 26 -15.22 -8.16 -25.32
CA LEU A 26 -14.02 -8.65 -25.96
C LEU A 26 -13.89 -8.11 -27.40
N GLY A 27 -12.77 -7.49 -27.72
CA GLY A 27 -12.52 -6.90 -29.05
C GLY A 27 -13.25 -5.59 -29.35
N GLU A 28 -13.96 -5.03 -28.37
CA GLU A 28 -14.74 -3.79 -28.56
C GLU A 28 -13.99 -2.56 -28.05
N THR A 29 -14.25 -1.41 -28.68
CA THR A 29 -13.83 -0.09 -28.22
C THR A 29 -15.04 0.70 -27.75
N VAL A 30 -14.99 1.25 -26.53
CA VAL A 30 -16.01 2.15 -25.98
C VAL A 30 -15.40 3.50 -25.68
N ILE A 31 -16.11 4.57 -26.02
CA ILE A 31 -15.68 5.93 -25.68
C ILE A 31 -16.03 6.19 -24.22
N GLY A 32 -14.97 6.49 -23.43
CA GLY A 32 -15.13 6.90 -22.02
C GLY A 32 -15.64 8.33 -21.88
N THR A 33 -16.13 8.65 -20.70
CA THR A 33 -16.68 9.97 -20.35
C THR A 33 -15.72 10.81 -19.52
N SER A 34 -14.84 10.16 -18.73
CA SER A 34 -13.81 10.84 -17.94
C SER A 34 -12.61 9.94 -17.65
N PHE A 35 -11.49 10.57 -17.33
CA PHE A 35 -10.29 9.92 -16.84
C PHE A 35 -9.67 10.76 -15.72
N GLN A 36 -9.19 10.08 -14.68
CA GLN A 36 -8.43 10.71 -13.60
C GLN A 36 -7.42 9.73 -13.01
N THR A 37 -6.37 10.26 -12.39
CA THR A 37 -5.42 9.51 -11.58
C THR A 37 -5.58 9.87 -10.10
N ALA A 38 -5.29 8.93 -9.22
CA ALA A 38 -5.27 9.18 -7.79
C ALA A 38 -4.16 8.37 -7.10
N PRO A 39 -3.27 9.02 -6.32
CA PRO A 39 -2.36 8.30 -5.44
C PRO A 39 -3.13 7.44 -4.45
N GLY A 40 -2.79 6.15 -4.38
CA GLY A 40 -3.46 5.16 -3.55
C GLY A 40 -2.50 4.03 -3.15
N GLY A 41 -3.03 2.85 -2.97
CA GLY A 41 -2.40 1.69 -2.36
C GLY A 41 -2.78 1.58 -0.89
N LYS A 42 -3.07 0.35 -0.42
CA LYS A 42 -3.56 0.14 0.95
C LYS A 42 -2.57 0.63 1.99
N GLY A 43 -1.27 0.42 1.75
CA GLY A 43 -0.21 0.91 2.63
C GLY A 43 -0.17 2.43 2.68
N ALA A 44 -0.09 3.10 1.53
CA ALA A 44 -0.05 4.56 1.45
C ALA A 44 -1.32 5.19 2.03
N ASN A 45 -2.51 4.60 1.80
CA ASN A 45 -3.76 5.08 2.36
C ASN A 45 -3.81 4.98 3.88
N GLN A 46 -3.29 3.90 4.47
CA GLN A 46 -3.18 3.77 5.93
C GLN A 46 -2.19 4.78 6.51
N ALA A 47 -1.01 4.95 5.90
CA ALA A 47 -0.03 5.93 6.32
C ALA A 47 -0.60 7.36 6.30
N LEU A 48 -1.25 7.72 5.19
CA LEU A 48 -1.92 9.02 5.03
C LEU A 48 -2.98 9.25 6.11
N GLN A 49 -3.83 8.25 6.38
CA GLN A 49 -4.90 8.38 7.36
C GLN A 49 -4.36 8.48 8.79
N CYS A 50 -3.33 7.70 9.14
CA CYS A 50 -2.66 7.81 10.44
C CYS A 50 -2.05 9.21 10.67
N ALA A 51 -1.39 9.76 9.65
CA ALA A 51 -0.84 11.11 9.70
C ALA A 51 -1.93 12.18 9.89
N ARG A 52 -3.05 12.07 9.16
CA ARG A 52 -4.22 12.97 9.31
C ARG A 52 -4.84 12.90 10.70
N LEU A 53 -4.76 11.76 11.37
CA LEU A 53 -5.20 11.57 12.75
C LEU A 53 -4.17 12.06 13.79
N GLY A 54 -3.03 12.58 13.34
CA GLY A 54 -2.02 13.21 14.18
C GLY A 54 -0.90 12.30 14.66
N ALA A 55 -0.79 11.09 14.13
CA ALA A 55 0.34 10.20 14.41
C ALA A 55 1.63 10.69 13.74
N ASP A 56 2.78 10.26 14.28
CA ASP A 56 4.09 10.35 13.65
C ASP A 56 4.30 9.07 12.82
N VAL A 57 4.31 9.19 11.49
CA VAL A 57 4.21 8.03 10.59
C VAL A 57 5.44 7.91 9.72
N THR A 58 6.03 6.72 9.70
CA THR A 58 7.04 6.32 8.73
C THR A 58 6.46 5.29 7.77
N MET A 59 6.62 5.54 6.47
CA MET A 59 6.23 4.62 5.41
C MET A 59 7.44 3.89 4.83
N VAL A 60 7.34 2.57 4.78
CA VAL A 60 8.28 1.68 4.09
C VAL A 60 7.56 1.02 2.92
N GLY A 61 8.14 1.11 1.75
CA GLY A 61 7.55 0.58 0.52
C GLY A 61 8.51 0.70 -0.64
N CYS A 62 8.01 0.44 -1.84
CA CYS A 62 8.80 0.59 -3.06
C CYS A 62 7.96 1.20 -4.18
N VAL A 63 8.52 2.20 -4.85
CA VAL A 63 7.94 2.84 -6.04
C VAL A 63 8.88 2.69 -7.22
N GLY A 64 8.38 2.85 -8.45
CA GLY A 64 9.21 2.88 -9.65
C GLY A 64 9.94 4.21 -9.80
N ALA A 65 10.99 4.23 -10.61
CA ALA A 65 11.70 5.45 -11.02
C ALA A 65 10.90 6.20 -12.11
N ASP A 66 9.61 6.49 -11.85
CA ASP A 66 8.67 7.09 -12.78
C ASP A 66 7.88 8.25 -12.15
N ALA A 67 7.06 8.93 -12.96
CA ALA A 67 6.26 10.07 -12.52
C ALA A 67 5.25 9.67 -11.43
N PHE A 68 4.68 8.47 -11.51
CA PHE A 68 3.74 7.98 -10.50
C PHE A 68 4.42 7.76 -9.14
N GLY A 69 5.63 7.19 -9.13
CA GLY A 69 6.41 7.03 -7.91
C GLY A 69 6.72 8.36 -7.24
N GLN A 70 7.10 9.36 -8.04
CA GLN A 70 7.36 10.72 -7.54
C GLN A 70 6.10 11.35 -6.95
N GLU A 71 4.97 11.29 -7.65
CA GLU A 71 3.69 11.86 -7.21
C GLU A 71 3.19 11.20 -5.92
N MET A 72 3.22 9.86 -5.84
CA MET A 72 2.77 9.13 -4.66
C MET A 72 3.64 9.43 -3.42
N CYS A 73 4.96 9.49 -3.58
CA CYS A 73 5.85 9.88 -2.49
C CYS A 73 5.62 11.34 -2.06
N GLN A 74 5.40 12.25 -3.02
CA GLN A 74 5.15 13.66 -2.70
C GLN A 74 3.84 13.83 -1.93
N ALA A 75 2.77 13.13 -2.33
CA ALA A 75 1.49 13.16 -1.63
C ALA A 75 1.60 12.75 -0.15
N LEU A 76 2.41 11.74 0.18
CA LEU A 76 2.67 11.35 1.56
C LEU A 76 3.54 12.37 2.31
N LYS A 77 4.58 12.92 1.67
CA LYS A 77 5.41 13.99 2.26
C LYS A 77 4.57 15.22 2.63
N ASP A 78 3.68 15.64 1.74
CA ASP A 78 2.80 16.80 1.95
C ASP A 78 1.83 16.58 3.13
N ALA A 79 1.51 15.32 3.43
CA ALA A 79 0.74 14.92 4.61
C ALA A 79 1.58 14.77 5.89
N GLY A 80 2.89 14.98 5.83
CA GLY A 80 3.80 14.88 6.97
C GLY A 80 4.26 13.45 7.28
N VAL A 81 4.12 12.50 6.34
CA VAL A 81 4.64 11.14 6.48
C VAL A 81 6.12 11.13 6.13
N ASP A 82 6.93 10.47 6.94
CA ASP A 82 8.33 10.19 6.61
C ASP A 82 8.40 9.08 5.56
N VAL A 83 8.93 9.40 4.39
CA VAL A 83 9.13 8.49 3.26
C VAL A 83 10.62 8.20 3.00
N SER A 84 11.50 8.49 3.96
CA SER A 84 12.95 8.28 3.81
C SER A 84 13.35 6.81 3.59
N HIS A 85 12.45 5.90 3.97
CA HIS A 85 12.60 4.46 3.78
C HIS A 85 11.78 3.90 2.60
N VAL A 86 11.28 4.76 1.71
CA VAL A 86 10.68 4.33 0.46
C VAL A 86 11.78 4.10 -0.57
N ARG A 87 11.87 2.88 -1.05
CA ARG A 87 12.84 2.47 -2.06
C ARG A 87 12.35 2.87 -3.47
N ILE A 88 13.28 3.24 -4.33
CA ILE A 88 13.01 3.47 -5.75
C ILE A 88 13.54 2.26 -6.54
N SER A 89 12.67 1.59 -7.27
CA SER A 89 13.04 0.50 -8.16
C SER A 89 13.40 1.02 -9.54
N GLU A 90 14.53 0.57 -10.07
CA GLU A 90 14.91 0.76 -11.46
C GLU A 90 14.50 -0.43 -12.36
N LYS A 91 13.91 -1.48 -11.75
CA LYS A 91 13.55 -2.72 -12.45
C LYS A 91 12.11 -2.72 -12.93
N SER A 92 11.20 -2.20 -12.11
CA SER A 92 9.76 -2.22 -12.34
C SER A 92 9.18 -0.82 -12.26
N SER A 93 8.14 -0.56 -13.05
CA SER A 93 7.30 0.63 -12.88
C SER A 93 6.58 0.63 -11.53
N SER A 94 6.10 1.78 -11.11
CA SER A 94 5.22 1.89 -9.94
C SER A 94 3.98 1.00 -10.07
N GLY A 95 3.45 0.56 -8.95
CA GLY A 95 2.20 -0.20 -8.90
C GLY A 95 1.02 0.60 -9.45
N VAL A 96 0.13 -0.05 -10.19
CA VAL A 96 -1.03 0.57 -10.85
C VAL A 96 -2.31 -0.20 -10.57
N GLY A 97 -3.36 0.52 -10.16
CA GLY A 97 -4.73 0.05 -10.17
C GLY A 97 -5.46 0.58 -11.41
N HIS A 98 -5.72 -0.26 -12.42
CA HIS A 98 -6.52 0.11 -13.57
C HIS A 98 -8.00 -0.09 -13.25
N ILE A 99 -8.73 1.01 -13.05
CA ILE A 99 -10.12 1.02 -12.56
C ILE A 99 -11.03 1.47 -13.68
N GLN A 100 -11.94 0.60 -14.09
CA GLN A 100 -13.02 0.91 -15.02
C GLN A 100 -14.31 1.11 -14.23
N LEU A 101 -14.90 2.30 -14.33
CA LEU A 101 -16.20 2.62 -13.73
C LEU A 101 -17.28 2.58 -14.80
N GLU A 102 -18.22 1.66 -14.64
CA GLU A 102 -19.45 1.64 -15.40
C GLU A 102 -20.49 2.50 -14.68
N VAL A 103 -20.81 3.66 -15.25
CA VAL A 103 -21.71 4.65 -14.64
C VAL A 103 -23.06 4.58 -15.32
N LYS A 104 -24.10 4.14 -14.56
CA LYS A 104 -25.49 4.04 -14.99
C LYS A 104 -26.40 4.86 -14.06
N GLU A 105 -27.62 5.17 -14.49
CA GLU A 105 -28.62 5.79 -13.63
C GLU A 105 -28.94 4.96 -12.38
N THR A 106 -28.78 3.64 -12.46
CA THR A 106 -29.03 2.68 -11.36
C THR A 106 -27.85 2.53 -10.39
N GLY A 107 -26.71 3.20 -10.65
CA GLY A 107 -25.51 3.15 -9.80
C GLY A 107 -24.23 2.98 -10.58
N VAL A 108 -23.14 2.88 -9.83
CA VAL A 108 -21.79 2.72 -10.37
C VAL A 108 -21.26 1.33 -10.03
N GLN A 109 -20.71 0.63 -11.03
CA GLN A 109 -20.00 -0.63 -10.85
C GLN A 109 -18.52 -0.44 -11.24
N ASN A 110 -17.63 -1.11 -10.55
CA ASN A 110 -16.19 -1.07 -10.87
C ASN A 110 -15.66 -2.43 -11.34
N ARG A 111 -14.62 -2.37 -12.16
CA ARG A 111 -13.73 -3.50 -12.47
C ARG A 111 -12.32 -3.02 -12.27
N ILE A 112 -11.53 -3.78 -11.54
CA ILE A 112 -10.18 -3.38 -11.16
C ILE A 112 -9.21 -4.46 -11.59
N LEU A 113 -8.17 -4.04 -12.31
CA LEU A 113 -6.99 -4.82 -12.60
C LEU A 113 -5.81 -4.20 -11.84
N VAL A 114 -5.20 -4.97 -10.95
CA VAL A 114 -4.04 -4.52 -10.19
C VAL A 114 -2.76 -5.06 -10.81
N VAL A 115 -1.81 -4.18 -11.04
CA VAL A 115 -0.43 -4.51 -11.41
C VAL A 115 0.47 -4.09 -10.25
N PRO A 116 1.04 -5.03 -9.47
CA PRO A 116 1.83 -4.71 -8.29
C PRO A 116 3.08 -3.87 -8.59
N GLY A 117 3.71 -4.09 -9.75
CA GLY A 117 4.91 -3.37 -10.16
C GLY A 117 6.01 -3.42 -9.09
N SER A 118 6.63 -2.28 -8.83
CA SER A 118 7.71 -2.12 -7.86
C SER A 118 7.37 -2.51 -6.42
N ASN A 119 6.08 -2.64 -6.06
CA ASN A 119 5.72 -3.18 -4.75
C ASN A 119 6.30 -4.58 -4.50
N TYR A 120 6.48 -5.38 -5.56
CA TYR A 120 7.07 -6.72 -5.47
C TYR A 120 8.60 -6.70 -5.54
N ASP A 121 9.22 -5.54 -5.72
CA ASP A 121 10.67 -5.36 -5.63
C ASP A 121 11.14 -5.03 -4.20
N LEU A 122 10.21 -4.79 -3.28
CA LEU A 122 10.53 -4.71 -1.85
C LEU A 122 10.75 -6.11 -1.30
N MET A 123 11.98 -6.41 -0.96
CA MET A 123 12.41 -7.73 -0.52
C MET A 123 12.62 -7.79 0.99
N PRO A 124 12.57 -8.99 1.62
CA PRO A 124 12.85 -9.15 3.04
C PRO A 124 14.16 -8.51 3.51
N GLU A 125 15.20 -8.54 2.67
CA GLU A 125 16.52 -7.98 2.97
C GLU A 125 16.49 -6.45 3.10
N ASP A 126 15.57 -5.79 2.41
CA ASP A 126 15.38 -4.34 2.49
C ASP A 126 14.85 -3.89 3.88
N LEU A 127 14.41 -4.85 4.71
CA LEU A 127 13.86 -4.61 6.05
C LEU A 127 14.86 -4.86 7.19
N GLU A 128 16.10 -5.28 6.91
CA GLU A 128 17.10 -5.62 7.93
C GLU A 128 17.38 -4.48 8.93
N TRP A 129 17.33 -3.23 8.47
CA TRP A 129 17.52 -2.06 9.32
C TRP A 129 16.45 -1.93 10.42
N LEU A 130 15.26 -2.51 10.23
CA LEU A 130 14.17 -2.49 11.21
C LEU A 130 14.57 -3.19 12.50
N LYS A 131 15.40 -4.24 12.47
CA LYS A 131 15.84 -4.98 13.66
C LYS A 131 16.44 -4.06 14.73
N GLY A 132 17.12 -2.97 14.31
CA GLY A 132 17.70 -1.99 15.23
C GLY A 132 16.78 -0.83 15.60
N LYS A 133 15.67 -0.65 14.90
CA LYS A 133 14.83 0.55 14.98
C LYS A 133 13.37 0.28 15.33
N ILE A 134 12.88 -0.94 15.16
CA ILE A 134 11.46 -1.26 15.27
C ILE A 134 10.86 -0.89 16.65
N ARG A 135 11.65 -0.95 17.73
CA ARG A 135 11.23 -0.58 19.09
C ARG A 135 10.96 0.92 19.28
N GLU A 136 11.31 1.75 18.30
CA GLU A 136 10.97 3.17 18.32
C GLU A 136 9.51 3.43 17.95
N TYR A 137 8.81 2.43 17.40
CA TYR A 137 7.42 2.50 16.96
C TYR A 137 6.46 1.86 17.97
N ASP A 138 5.27 2.44 18.08
CA ASP A 138 4.22 1.96 18.96
C ASP A 138 3.32 0.92 18.26
N LEU A 139 3.35 0.84 16.91
CA LEU A 139 2.57 -0.10 16.09
C LEU A 139 3.21 -0.29 14.71
N LEU A 140 3.23 -1.54 14.24
CA LEU A 140 3.45 -1.88 12.82
C LEU A 140 2.10 -2.17 12.15
N MET A 141 1.85 -1.54 10.98
CA MET A 141 0.68 -1.80 10.13
C MET A 141 1.07 -2.44 8.81
N LEU A 142 0.32 -3.48 8.41
CA LEU A 142 0.57 -4.32 7.23
C LEU A 142 -0.72 -4.52 6.43
N GLN A 143 -0.57 -4.83 5.13
CA GLN A 143 -1.64 -5.22 4.21
C GLN A 143 -1.10 -6.33 3.29
N LEU A 144 -1.90 -6.83 2.33
CA LEU A 144 -1.51 -7.96 1.48
C LEU A 144 -1.24 -7.56 0.02
N GLU A 145 -0.74 -6.35 -0.23
CA GLU A 145 -0.37 -5.87 -1.57
C GLU A 145 1.15 -5.90 -1.83
N LEU A 146 1.92 -6.47 -0.92
CA LEU A 146 3.34 -6.78 -1.06
C LEU A 146 3.55 -8.29 -1.20
N ARG A 147 4.79 -8.70 -1.39
CA ARG A 147 5.16 -10.12 -1.33
C ARG A 147 4.91 -10.67 0.08
N MET A 148 4.39 -11.88 0.17
CA MET A 148 4.06 -12.51 1.45
C MET A 148 5.28 -12.72 2.35
N ASP A 149 6.43 -13.06 1.74
CA ASP A 149 7.69 -13.22 2.47
C ASP A 149 8.17 -11.91 3.11
N THR A 150 8.02 -10.78 2.42
CA THR A 150 8.33 -9.45 2.94
C THR A 150 7.39 -9.06 4.09
N ILE A 151 6.08 -9.30 3.93
CA ILE A 151 5.07 -9.04 4.97
C ILE A 151 5.37 -9.88 6.22
N THR A 152 5.61 -11.18 6.06
CA THR A 152 5.91 -12.10 7.16
C THR A 152 7.20 -11.70 7.88
N THR A 153 8.22 -11.28 7.13
CA THR A 153 9.48 -10.79 7.72
C THR A 153 9.28 -9.53 8.55
N ALA A 154 8.51 -8.55 8.04
CA ALA A 154 8.19 -7.35 8.81
C ALA A 154 7.43 -7.69 10.11
N ALA A 155 6.41 -8.55 10.01
CA ALA A 155 5.62 -9.00 11.16
C ALA A 155 6.49 -9.70 12.21
N ARG A 156 7.38 -10.60 11.80
CA ARG A 156 8.28 -11.33 12.69
C ARG A 156 9.26 -10.40 13.40
N ILE A 157 9.88 -9.46 12.69
CA ILE A 157 10.80 -8.47 13.29
C ILE A 157 10.08 -7.66 14.39
N ALA A 158 8.86 -7.21 14.15
CA ALA A 158 8.09 -6.46 15.14
C ALA A 158 7.67 -7.32 16.32
N HIS A 159 7.16 -8.52 16.06
CA HIS A 159 6.73 -9.47 17.09
C HIS A 159 7.88 -9.86 18.04
N GLU A 160 9.04 -10.23 17.50
CA GLU A 160 10.24 -10.58 18.30
C GLU A 160 10.74 -9.40 19.17
N ALA A 161 10.48 -8.17 18.72
CA ALA A 161 10.82 -6.97 19.47
C ALA A 161 9.73 -6.52 20.48
N GLY A 162 8.58 -7.20 20.51
CA GLY A 162 7.43 -6.87 21.37
C GLY A 162 6.62 -5.67 20.87
N VAL A 163 6.74 -5.29 19.60
CA VAL A 163 5.95 -4.21 18.96
C VAL A 163 4.66 -4.80 18.39
N PRO A 164 3.49 -4.26 18.74
CA PRO A 164 2.21 -4.73 18.21
C PRO A 164 2.15 -4.69 16.68
N VAL A 165 1.55 -5.73 16.08
CA VAL A 165 1.37 -5.88 14.64
C VAL A 165 -0.11 -5.88 14.30
N MET A 166 -0.52 -4.98 13.40
CA MET A 166 -1.86 -4.90 12.84
C MET A 166 -1.85 -5.29 11.36
N LEU A 167 -2.67 -6.26 10.98
CA LEU A 167 -2.85 -6.65 9.58
C LEU A 167 -4.26 -6.27 9.10
N ASN A 168 -4.32 -5.56 7.97
CA ASN A 168 -5.51 -5.54 7.12
C ASN A 168 -5.36 -6.64 6.06
N PRO A 169 -6.14 -7.75 6.12
CA PRO A 169 -5.95 -8.91 5.24
C PRO A 169 -6.58 -8.70 3.86
N ALA A 170 -6.22 -7.62 3.19
CA ALA A 170 -6.76 -7.23 1.89
C ALA A 170 -5.61 -6.94 0.89
N PRO A 171 -5.72 -7.43 -0.38
CA PRO A 171 -6.74 -8.36 -0.88
C PRO A 171 -6.68 -9.71 -0.18
N ALA A 172 -7.81 -10.43 -0.12
CA ALA A 172 -7.89 -11.70 0.59
C ALA A 172 -6.90 -12.73 0.02
N ALA A 173 -6.10 -13.33 0.89
CA ALA A 173 -5.14 -14.38 0.57
C ALA A 173 -5.01 -15.37 1.73
N ALA A 174 -4.49 -16.57 1.44
CA ALA A 174 -4.15 -17.52 2.49
C ALA A 174 -2.98 -16.97 3.32
N LEU A 175 -3.10 -17.04 4.64
CA LEU A 175 -2.07 -16.62 5.59
C LEU A 175 -1.38 -17.85 6.18
N SER A 176 -0.06 -17.76 6.35
CA SER A 176 0.69 -18.82 7.04
C SER A 176 0.49 -18.74 8.56
N ASP A 177 0.64 -19.89 9.26
CA ASP A 177 0.61 -19.93 10.71
C ASP A 177 1.70 -19.03 11.34
N GLU A 178 2.86 -18.93 10.68
CA GLU A 178 3.94 -18.00 11.07
C GLU A 178 3.45 -16.56 11.12
N LEU A 179 2.84 -16.07 10.02
CA LEU A 179 2.33 -14.70 9.97
C LEU A 179 1.22 -14.50 11.02
N LEU A 180 0.27 -15.45 11.12
CA LEU A 180 -0.83 -15.38 12.08
C LEU A 180 -0.33 -15.27 13.51
N SER A 181 0.71 -16.03 13.88
CA SER A 181 1.29 -16.00 15.22
C SER A 181 1.96 -14.67 15.60
N CYS A 182 2.35 -13.88 14.62
CA CYS A 182 2.95 -12.56 14.83
C CYS A 182 1.93 -11.43 15.02
N LEU A 183 0.64 -11.65 14.72
CA LEU A 183 -0.37 -10.60 14.72
C LEU A 183 -0.90 -10.29 16.11
N THR A 184 -1.10 -9.01 16.41
CA THR A 184 -1.80 -8.52 17.59
C THR A 184 -3.24 -8.13 17.24
N TYR A 185 -3.44 -7.53 16.06
CA TYR A 185 -4.74 -7.07 15.59
C TYR A 185 -4.96 -7.48 14.13
N VAL A 186 -6.22 -7.81 13.81
CA VAL A 186 -6.69 -8.02 12.43
C VAL A 186 -7.86 -7.09 12.18
N SER A 187 -7.80 -6.32 11.09
CA SER A 187 -8.85 -5.37 10.67
C SER A 187 -9.28 -5.72 9.25
N PRO A 188 -10.29 -6.61 9.09
CA PRO A 188 -10.80 -7.01 7.77
C PRO A 188 -11.58 -5.89 7.08
#